data_3151dcd2a6e4f7c6ffb26eb9ffc4600a
#
_entry.id   3151dcd2a6e4f7c6ffb26eb9ffc4600a
#
_cell.length_a   1.000
_cell.length_b   1.000
_cell.length_c   1.000
_cell.angle_alpha   90.00
_cell.angle_beta   90.00
_cell.angle_gamma   90.00
#
_symmetry.space_group_name_H-M   'P 1'
#
loop_
_entity.id
_entity.type
_entity.pdbx_description
1 polymer ?
#
loop_
_entity_poly.entity_id
_entity_poly.type
_entity_poly.pdbx_seq_one_letter_code
_entity_poly.pdbx_strand_id
1 'polypeptide(L)'
;LVSVTCGRLYRTNMNNFASLYFMGIAKSGQGKENIKSFVESVLNMSNFSDLVVGDGYTSSGAVHSILKYRPTQITIMDEFGKRLESIGGQQNFNREDGLQTLMEAWGRCHGTLRPDNYSLMNVPDQYKDQFMNRLTHKPNITLVGLSVPKNFYKALNSGRIADGFLNRFLIVESKEPRRVAQLKKFRDAPLRIVNWVNYVRRPINDFYEVAIDNADIDLEQ
;
A
#
# COMPACT_ATOMS: atom_id res chain seq x y z
N LEU A 1 7.74 -5.46 0.38
CA LEU A 1 7.52 -6.75 1.03
C LEU A 1 7.50 -6.64 2.56
N VAL A 2 8.55 -6.09 3.21
CA VAL A 2 8.64 -5.95 4.67
C VAL A 2 7.40 -5.30 5.27
N SER A 3 6.94 -4.19 4.70
CA SER A 3 5.78 -3.45 5.17
C SER A 3 4.52 -4.33 5.27
N VAL A 4 4.15 -5.03 4.20
CA VAL A 4 2.95 -5.89 4.19
C VAL A 4 3.15 -7.15 5.05
N THR A 5 4.38 -7.66 5.14
CA THR A 5 4.68 -8.84 5.97
C THR A 5 4.55 -8.53 7.45
N CYS A 6 5.13 -7.43 7.91
CA CYS A 6 4.99 -6.98 9.30
C CYS A 6 3.57 -6.49 9.60
N GLY A 7 2.99 -5.74 8.68
CA GLY A 7 1.60 -5.30 8.72
C GLY A 7 1.16 -4.79 10.08
N ARG A 8 0.09 -5.39 10.60
CA ARG A 8 -0.51 -5.09 11.92
C ARG A 8 0.09 -5.92 13.06
N LEU A 9 1.08 -6.76 12.77
CA LEU A 9 1.66 -7.67 13.75
C LEU A 9 2.73 -6.98 14.61
N TYR A 10 3.41 -5.98 14.05
CA TYR A 10 4.53 -5.32 14.71
C TYR A 10 4.35 -3.81 14.71
N ARG A 11 4.73 -3.18 15.79
CA ARG A 11 4.77 -1.72 15.92
C ARG A 11 6.06 -1.28 16.61
N THR A 12 6.47 -0.05 16.35
CA THR A 12 7.56 0.57 17.10
C THR A 12 7.10 0.99 18.50
N ASN A 13 8.04 1.31 19.39
CA ASN A 13 7.77 1.89 20.70
C ASN A 13 6.97 3.22 20.61
N MET A 14 7.04 3.92 19.47
CA MET A 14 6.26 5.13 19.20
C MET A 14 4.89 4.83 18.57
N ASN A 15 4.44 3.59 18.63
CA ASN A 15 3.15 3.12 18.10
C ASN A 15 2.99 3.24 16.58
N ASN A 16 4.09 3.20 15.83
CA ASN A 16 4.05 3.22 14.37
C ASN A 16 4.02 1.79 13.82
N PHE A 17 3.07 1.53 12.94
CA PHE A 17 2.99 0.30 12.15
C PHE A 17 3.68 0.48 10.79
N ALA A 18 4.04 -0.63 10.17
CA ALA A 18 4.67 -0.65 8.85
C ALA A 18 3.67 -0.37 7.71
N SER A 19 2.91 0.73 7.78
CA SER A 19 2.05 1.22 6.70
C SER A 19 2.85 2.15 5.81
N LEU A 20 3.45 1.62 4.73
CA LEU A 20 4.40 2.35 3.91
C LEU A 20 3.90 2.53 2.48
N TYR A 21 4.07 3.74 1.96
CA TYR A 21 3.80 4.08 0.57
C TYR A 21 5.11 4.30 -0.17
N PHE A 22 5.26 3.64 -1.33
CA PHE A 22 6.45 3.71 -2.15
C PHE A 22 6.11 4.19 -3.55
N MET A 23 7.00 5.00 -4.11
CA MET A 23 6.95 5.42 -5.50
C MET A 23 8.26 5.03 -6.19
N GLY A 24 8.17 4.10 -7.13
CA GLY A 24 9.28 3.73 -8.01
C GLY A 24 9.20 4.47 -9.34
N ILE A 25 10.19 5.31 -9.63
CA ILE A 25 10.25 6.08 -10.87
C ILE A 25 11.43 5.57 -11.70
N ALA A 26 11.13 5.08 -12.90
CA ALA A 26 12.17 4.61 -13.81
C ALA A 26 11.70 4.70 -15.26
N LYS A 27 12.63 4.83 -16.21
CA LYS A 27 12.33 4.86 -17.64
C LYS A 27 11.62 3.56 -18.08
N SER A 28 10.91 3.63 -19.19
CA SER A 28 10.26 2.44 -19.76
C SER A 28 11.29 1.34 -20.07
N GLY A 29 10.92 0.08 -19.81
CA GLY A 29 11.79 -1.07 -20.06
C GLY A 29 12.92 -1.28 -19.04
N GLN A 30 12.89 -0.63 -17.90
CA GLN A 30 13.86 -0.83 -16.80
C GLN A 30 13.43 -1.94 -15.79
N GLY A 31 12.46 -2.76 -16.13
CA GLY A 31 12.10 -3.93 -15.32
C GLY A 31 11.25 -3.61 -14.08
N LYS A 32 10.52 -2.49 -14.07
CA LYS A 32 9.60 -2.14 -12.97
C LYS A 32 8.60 -3.26 -12.66
N GLU A 33 8.11 -3.97 -13.68
CA GLU A 33 7.19 -5.09 -13.57
C GLU A 33 7.74 -6.25 -12.73
N ASN A 34 9.07 -6.41 -12.68
CA ASN A 34 9.69 -7.44 -11.87
C ASN A 34 9.44 -7.25 -10.37
N ILE A 35 9.17 -6.03 -9.93
CA ILE A 35 8.85 -5.73 -8.52
C ILE A 35 7.52 -6.40 -8.16
N LYS A 36 6.50 -6.25 -9.01
CA LYS A 36 5.19 -6.85 -8.81
C LYS A 36 5.29 -8.37 -8.80
N SER A 37 5.85 -8.94 -9.86
CA SER A 37 6.00 -10.40 -10.00
C SER A 37 6.79 -11.01 -8.84
N PHE A 38 7.84 -10.33 -8.37
CA PHE A 38 8.64 -10.81 -7.24
C PHE A 38 7.83 -10.83 -5.94
N VAL A 39 7.11 -9.76 -5.62
CA VAL A 39 6.30 -9.68 -4.39
C VAL A 39 5.19 -10.71 -4.42
N GLU A 40 4.48 -10.84 -5.55
CA GLU A 40 3.42 -11.83 -5.75
C GLU A 40 3.96 -13.26 -5.61
N SER A 41 5.11 -13.56 -6.22
CA SER A 41 5.75 -14.88 -6.12
C SER A 41 6.10 -15.23 -4.67
N VAL A 42 6.73 -14.30 -3.93
CA VAL A 42 7.07 -14.52 -2.51
C VAL A 42 5.83 -14.79 -1.68
N LEU A 43 4.81 -13.93 -1.79
CA LEU A 43 3.59 -14.04 -0.99
C LEU A 43 2.80 -15.31 -1.34
N ASN A 44 2.78 -15.68 -2.62
CA ASN A 44 2.14 -16.92 -3.06
C ASN A 44 2.85 -18.15 -2.50
N MET A 45 4.17 -18.22 -2.60
CA MET A 45 4.96 -19.32 -2.05
C MET A 45 4.91 -19.40 -0.51
N SER A 46 4.58 -18.29 0.14
CA SER A 46 4.41 -18.23 1.60
C SER A 46 2.95 -18.47 2.05
N ASN A 47 2.03 -18.78 1.13
CA ASN A 47 0.58 -18.93 1.37
C ASN A 47 -0.11 -17.65 1.89
N PHE A 48 0.41 -16.47 1.54
CA PHE A 48 -0.16 -15.16 1.88
C PHE A 48 -0.55 -14.35 0.64
N SER A 49 -0.94 -15.02 -0.45
CA SER A 49 -1.39 -14.36 -1.69
C SER A 49 -2.60 -13.46 -1.50
N ASP A 50 -3.42 -13.73 -0.48
CA ASP A 50 -4.58 -12.94 -0.11
C ASP A 50 -4.25 -11.52 0.42
N LEU A 51 -2.99 -11.25 0.75
CA LEU A 51 -2.52 -9.91 1.08
C LEU A 51 -2.38 -9.02 -0.16
N VAL A 52 -2.25 -9.61 -1.35
CA VAL A 52 -2.20 -8.85 -2.60
C VAL A 52 -3.62 -8.55 -3.04
N VAL A 53 -3.94 -7.27 -3.13
CA VAL A 53 -5.25 -6.81 -3.62
C VAL A 53 -5.11 -6.24 -5.03
N GLY A 54 -6.23 -5.81 -5.62
CA GLY A 54 -6.24 -5.28 -6.98
C GLY A 54 -5.29 -4.12 -7.23
N ASP A 55 -5.08 -3.77 -8.49
CA ASP A 55 -4.09 -2.79 -8.98
C ASP A 55 -4.47 -1.33 -8.67
N GLY A 56 -5.41 -1.10 -7.76
CA GLY A 56 -5.82 0.21 -7.29
C GLY A 56 -7.26 0.27 -6.82
N TYR A 57 -7.66 1.45 -6.40
CA TYR A 57 -8.99 1.72 -5.87
C TYR A 57 -9.75 2.66 -6.78
N THR A 58 -11.04 2.44 -6.93
CA THR A 58 -11.91 3.24 -7.80
C THR A 58 -12.58 4.39 -7.06
N SER A 59 -12.67 4.30 -5.73
CA SER A 59 -13.36 5.28 -4.88
C SER A 59 -13.00 5.07 -3.40
N SER A 60 -13.43 6.00 -2.55
CA SER A 60 -13.40 5.87 -1.09
C SER A 60 -14.10 4.58 -0.62
N GLY A 61 -15.29 4.32 -1.15
CA GLY A 61 -16.06 3.10 -0.83
C GLY A 61 -15.30 1.81 -1.16
N ALA A 62 -14.50 1.80 -2.23
CA ALA A 62 -13.67 0.66 -2.59
C ALA A 62 -12.54 0.45 -1.57
N VAL A 63 -11.89 1.52 -1.11
CA VAL A 63 -10.84 1.44 -0.07
C VAL A 63 -11.43 0.85 1.22
N HIS A 64 -12.55 1.39 1.70
CA HIS A 64 -13.21 0.89 2.91
C HIS A 64 -13.67 -0.56 2.78
N SER A 65 -14.24 -0.92 1.64
CA SER A 65 -14.73 -2.27 1.40
C SER A 65 -13.60 -3.30 1.44
N ILE A 66 -12.50 -3.02 0.77
CA ILE A 66 -11.34 -3.93 0.78
C ILE A 66 -10.71 -4.00 2.17
N LEU A 67 -10.53 -2.87 2.84
CA LEU A 67 -9.95 -2.82 4.19
C LEU A 67 -10.78 -3.58 5.23
N LYS A 68 -12.09 -3.67 5.05
CA LYS A 68 -12.95 -4.46 5.94
C LYS A 68 -12.59 -5.94 5.91
N TYR A 69 -12.26 -6.47 4.73
CA TYR A 69 -11.93 -7.89 4.55
C TYR A 69 -10.43 -8.16 4.60
N ARG A 70 -9.63 -7.18 4.22
CA ARG A 70 -8.16 -7.23 4.14
C ARG A 70 -7.55 -6.01 4.83
N PRO A 71 -7.60 -5.93 6.16
CA PRO A 71 -7.09 -4.78 6.91
C PRO A 71 -5.55 -4.63 6.80
N THR A 72 -4.83 -5.70 6.50
CA THR A 72 -3.43 -5.68 6.04
C THR A 72 -3.40 -6.08 4.58
N GLN A 73 -2.83 -5.23 3.72
CA GLN A 73 -2.82 -5.48 2.28
C GLN A 73 -1.69 -4.73 1.57
N ILE A 74 -1.35 -5.23 0.38
CA ILE A 74 -0.49 -4.54 -0.57
C ILE A 74 -1.21 -4.34 -1.89
N THR A 75 -1.13 -3.13 -2.43
CA THR A 75 -1.53 -2.83 -3.81
C THR A 75 -0.32 -2.32 -4.58
N ILE A 76 -0.10 -2.85 -5.77
CA ILE A 76 1.01 -2.46 -6.66
C ILE A 76 0.41 -1.91 -7.94
N MET A 77 0.46 -0.59 -8.06
CA MET A 77 -0.15 0.15 -9.17
C MET A 77 0.89 0.48 -10.23
N ASP A 78 0.77 -0.13 -11.39
CA ASP A 78 1.53 0.31 -12.56
C ASP A 78 0.94 1.59 -13.16
N GLU A 79 1.74 2.30 -13.92
CA GLU A 79 1.40 3.59 -14.52
C GLU A 79 0.80 4.60 -13.54
N PHE A 80 1.22 4.56 -12.28
CA PHE A 80 0.65 5.37 -11.21
C PHE A 80 0.69 6.88 -11.50
N GLY A 81 1.72 7.40 -12.19
CA GLY A 81 1.78 8.79 -12.62
C GLY A 81 0.62 9.19 -13.55
N LYS A 82 0.18 8.30 -14.44
CA LYS A 82 -1.01 8.55 -15.28
C LYS A 82 -2.29 8.55 -14.44
N ARG A 83 -2.37 7.67 -13.46
CA ARG A 83 -3.52 7.65 -12.54
C ARG A 83 -3.60 8.95 -11.74
N LEU A 84 -2.49 9.43 -11.20
CA LEU A 84 -2.41 10.71 -10.50
C LEU A 84 -2.82 11.88 -11.42
N GLU A 85 -2.35 11.90 -12.68
CA GLU A 85 -2.74 12.91 -13.66
C GLU A 85 -4.26 12.89 -13.91
N SER A 86 -4.85 11.71 -14.02
CA SER A 86 -6.29 11.55 -14.30
C SER A 86 -7.20 11.99 -13.15
N ILE A 87 -6.73 11.95 -11.91
CA ILE A 87 -7.51 12.33 -10.72
C ILE A 87 -7.84 13.82 -10.74
N GLY A 88 -6.94 14.64 -11.23
CA GLY A 88 -7.15 16.07 -11.32
C GLY A 88 -8.07 16.53 -12.46
N GLY A 89 -8.74 15.66 -13.20
CA GLY A 89 -9.74 16.02 -14.21
C GLY A 89 -11.12 16.30 -13.60
N GLN A 90 -11.89 17.23 -14.15
CA GLN A 90 -13.21 17.66 -13.64
C GLN A 90 -14.26 16.54 -13.46
N GLN A 91 -13.97 15.31 -13.84
CA GLN A 91 -14.91 14.18 -13.84
C GLN A 91 -14.56 13.03 -12.89
N ASN A 92 -13.55 13.17 -12.03
CA ASN A 92 -13.04 12.05 -11.23
C ASN A 92 -13.12 12.24 -9.71
N PHE A 93 -14.17 12.88 -9.19
CA PHE A 93 -14.39 13.04 -7.74
C PHE A 93 -14.23 11.75 -6.95
N ASN A 94 -14.76 10.63 -7.44
CA ASN A 94 -14.66 9.34 -6.77
C ASN A 94 -13.21 8.88 -6.55
N ARG A 95 -12.30 9.19 -7.48
CA ARG A 95 -10.87 8.81 -7.35
C ARG A 95 -10.13 9.74 -6.40
N GLU A 96 -10.50 10.99 -6.38
CA GLU A 96 -9.96 11.99 -5.44
C GLU A 96 -10.34 11.61 -4.00
N ASP A 97 -11.60 11.28 -3.75
CA ASP A 97 -12.08 10.75 -2.46
C ASP A 97 -11.32 9.46 -2.07
N GLY A 98 -11.03 8.60 -3.05
CA GLY A 98 -10.22 7.40 -2.83
C GLY A 98 -8.80 7.71 -2.36
N LEU A 99 -8.15 8.75 -2.94
CA LEU A 99 -6.83 9.19 -2.47
C LEU A 99 -6.89 9.79 -1.06
N GLN A 100 -7.89 10.59 -0.77
CA GLN A 100 -8.09 11.15 0.57
C GLN A 100 -8.25 10.01 1.59
N THR A 101 -9.07 9.02 1.30
CA THR A 101 -9.24 7.84 2.17
C THR A 101 -7.94 7.06 2.37
N LEU A 102 -7.09 6.96 1.34
CA LEU A 102 -5.76 6.36 1.48
C LEU A 102 -4.87 7.18 2.42
N MET A 103 -4.91 8.52 2.33
CA MET A 103 -4.18 9.37 3.27
C MET A 103 -4.65 9.19 4.71
N GLU A 104 -5.96 9.11 4.91
CA GLU A 104 -6.56 8.86 6.22
C GLU A 104 -6.20 7.48 6.76
N ALA A 105 -6.26 6.45 5.92
CA ALA A 105 -5.87 5.10 6.30
C ALA A 105 -4.40 5.03 6.76
N TRP A 106 -3.52 5.74 6.08
CA TRP A 106 -2.12 5.85 6.49
C TRP A 106 -1.98 6.51 7.86
N GLY A 107 -2.66 7.63 8.09
CA GLY A 107 -2.64 8.35 9.36
C GLY A 107 -3.38 7.63 10.50
N ARG A 108 -4.26 6.67 10.18
CA ARG A 108 -5.03 5.88 11.15
C ARG A 108 -4.50 4.45 11.35
N CYS A 109 -3.29 4.15 10.86
CA CYS A 109 -2.72 2.80 10.98
C CYS A 109 -2.61 2.29 12.42
N HIS A 110 -2.55 3.17 13.40
CA HIS A 110 -2.56 2.86 14.84
C HIS A 110 -3.93 3.01 15.52
N GLY A 111 -4.95 3.45 14.79
CA GLY A 111 -6.28 3.75 15.32
C GLY A 111 -7.41 3.09 14.53
N THR A 112 -8.48 3.83 14.32
CA THR A 112 -9.67 3.37 13.60
C THR A 112 -9.97 4.32 12.44
N LEU A 113 -10.02 3.76 11.24
CA LEU A 113 -10.54 4.44 10.06
C LEU A 113 -12.07 4.33 10.05
N ARG A 114 -12.73 5.47 9.87
CA ARG A 114 -14.18 5.60 9.80
C ARG A 114 -14.58 6.10 8.42
N PRO A 115 -15.55 5.46 7.75
CA PRO A 115 -16.10 6.03 6.52
C PRO A 115 -16.98 7.25 6.84
N ASP A 116 -17.22 8.05 5.84
CA ASP A 116 -18.22 9.11 5.92
C ASP A 116 -19.60 8.56 6.23
N ASN A 117 -20.39 9.36 6.94
CA ASN A 117 -21.76 9.03 7.27
C ASN A 117 -22.65 9.15 6.04
N TYR A 118 -23.46 8.14 5.78
CA TYR A 118 -24.49 8.17 4.76
C TYR A 118 -25.84 8.54 5.41
N SER A 119 -26.71 9.20 4.63
CA SER A 119 -28.09 9.35 5.04
C SER A 119 -28.76 7.96 5.10
N LEU A 120 -29.28 7.62 6.27
CA LEU A 120 -29.99 6.35 6.49
C LEU A 120 -31.52 6.48 6.33
N MET A 121 -32.03 7.65 5.88
CA MET A 121 -33.45 7.91 5.80
C MET A 121 -34.22 6.94 4.90
N ASN A 122 -33.57 6.47 3.82
CA ASN A 122 -34.18 5.54 2.84
C ASN A 122 -33.63 4.13 2.96
N VAL A 123 -32.87 3.82 4.02
CA VAL A 123 -32.31 2.49 4.24
C VAL A 123 -33.24 1.70 5.15
N PRO A 124 -33.72 0.51 4.74
CA PRO A 124 -34.50 -0.37 5.61
C PRO A 124 -33.75 -0.68 6.91
N ASP A 125 -34.46 -0.75 8.04
CA ASP A 125 -33.87 -0.89 9.38
C ASP A 125 -32.95 -2.10 9.50
N GLN A 126 -33.29 -3.21 8.86
CA GLN A 126 -32.49 -4.42 8.83
C GLN A 126 -31.07 -4.26 8.24
N TYR A 127 -30.84 -3.21 7.46
CA TYR A 127 -29.55 -2.93 6.82
C TYR A 127 -28.79 -1.77 7.48
N LYS A 128 -29.44 -0.98 8.36
CA LYS A 128 -28.82 0.21 8.97
C LYS A 128 -27.53 -0.13 9.71
N ASP A 129 -27.52 -1.23 10.46
CA ASP A 129 -26.33 -1.66 11.19
C ASP A 129 -25.15 -1.99 10.27
N GLN A 130 -25.40 -2.50 9.07
CA GLN A 130 -24.34 -2.78 8.08
C GLN A 130 -23.68 -1.49 7.59
N PHE A 131 -24.45 -0.39 7.49
CA PHE A 131 -23.93 0.92 7.12
C PHE A 131 -23.22 1.62 8.28
N MET A 132 -23.67 1.40 9.51
CA MET A 132 -23.08 1.97 10.72
C MET A 132 -21.74 1.29 11.08
N ASN A 133 -21.62 -0.01 10.85
CA ASN A 133 -20.47 -0.84 11.26
C ASN A 133 -19.41 -0.99 10.14
N ARG A 134 -19.01 0.13 9.50
CA ARG A 134 -17.97 0.15 8.46
C ARG A 134 -16.58 0.53 8.99
N LEU A 135 -16.33 0.25 10.25
CA LEU A 135 -15.07 0.59 10.89
C LEU A 135 -13.95 -0.36 10.47
N THR A 136 -12.78 0.18 10.23
CA THR A 136 -11.56 -0.63 10.09
C THR A 136 -10.57 -0.25 11.17
N HIS A 137 -10.30 -1.19 12.06
CA HIS A 137 -9.31 -1.01 13.11
C HIS A 137 -7.91 -1.30 12.60
N LYS A 138 -6.98 -0.38 12.90
CA LYS A 138 -5.56 -0.49 12.52
C LYS A 138 -5.38 -0.85 11.04
N PRO A 139 -5.92 -0.04 10.10
CA PRO A 139 -5.72 -0.28 8.67
C PRO A 139 -4.23 -0.26 8.34
N ASN A 140 -3.77 -1.22 7.58
CA ASN A 140 -2.37 -1.29 7.18
C ASN A 140 -2.27 -1.52 5.68
N ILE A 141 -2.03 -0.45 4.95
CA ILE A 141 -1.89 -0.47 3.49
C ILE A 141 -0.42 -0.29 3.13
N THR A 142 0.12 -1.24 2.40
CA THR A 142 1.35 -1.05 1.63
C THR A 142 0.96 -0.64 0.22
N LEU A 143 1.32 0.57 -0.19
CA LEU A 143 1.05 1.05 -1.53
C LEU A 143 2.36 1.19 -2.31
N VAL A 144 2.42 0.58 -3.48
CA VAL A 144 3.57 0.69 -4.39
C VAL A 144 3.08 1.27 -5.71
N GLY A 145 3.46 2.50 -6.01
CA GLY A 145 3.21 3.16 -7.27
C GLY A 145 4.43 3.04 -8.19
N LEU A 146 4.24 2.60 -9.43
CA LEU A 146 5.29 2.53 -10.43
C LEU A 146 4.99 3.54 -11.54
N SER A 147 5.98 4.33 -11.93
CA SER A 147 5.78 5.37 -12.94
C SER A 147 7.00 5.56 -13.83
N VAL A 148 6.77 6.20 -14.98
CA VAL A 148 7.85 6.79 -15.77
C VAL A 148 8.02 8.25 -15.35
N PRO A 149 9.26 8.81 -15.43
CA PRO A 149 9.53 10.19 -14.98
C PRO A 149 8.59 11.22 -15.62
N LYS A 150 8.38 11.14 -16.94
CA LYS A 150 7.52 12.07 -17.67
C LYS A 150 6.11 12.17 -17.08
N ASN A 151 5.47 11.04 -16.79
CA ASN A 151 4.09 11.02 -16.28
C ASN A 151 4.04 11.49 -14.83
N PHE A 152 5.03 11.10 -14.02
CA PHE A 152 5.12 11.53 -12.63
C PHE A 152 5.29 13.03 -12.50
N TYR A 153 6.28 13.61 -13.19
CA TYR A 153 6.52 15.06 -13.14
C TYR A 153 5.39 15.88 -13.75
N LYS A 154 4.71 15.35 -14.79
CA LYS A 154 3.53 15.99 -15.35
C LYS A 154 2.38 16.05 -14.32
N ALA A 155 2.17 14.97 -13.60
CA ALA A 155 1.18 14.92 -12.54
C ALA A 155 1.51 15.92 -11.41
N LEU A 156 2.77 16.04 -10.98
CA LEU A 156 3.23 17.03 -10.00
C LEU A 156 2.94 18.46 -10.44
N ASN A 157 3.27 18.79 -11.68
CA ASN A 157 3.12 20.14 -12.22
C ASN A 157 1.65 20.55 -12.42
N SER A 158 0.71 19.60 -12.36
CA SER A 158 -0.72 19.91 -12.49
C SER A 158 -1.31 20.65 -11.28
N GLY A 159 -0.55 20.83 -10.21
CA GLY A 159 -0.97 21.48 -8.97
C GLY A 159 -2.08 20.77 -8.20
N ARG A 160 -2.50 19.61 -8.67
CA ARG A 160 -3.70 18.90 -8.23
C ARG A 160 -3.43 17.73 -7.28
N ILE A 161 -2.16 17.34 -7.16
CA ILE A 161 -1.70 16.37 -6.15
C ILE A 161 -1.23 17.18 -4.93
N ALA A 162 -1.95 18.23 -4.66
CA ALA A 162 -1.66 19.06 -3.53
C ALA A 162 -1.82 18.26 -2.22
N ASP A 163 -1.37 18.78 -1.21
CA ASP A 163 -1.80 18.65 0.16
C ASP A 163 -1.49 17.33 0.86
N GLY A 164 -0.23 16.89 0.73
CA GLY A 164 0.29 15.91 1.66
C GLY A 164 0.20 14.44 1.20
N PHE A 165 -0.46 14.12 0.07
CA PHE A 165 -0.50 12.72 -0.39
C PHE A 165 0.91 12.20 -0.70
N LEU A 166 1.67 12.92 -1.53
CA LEU A 166 3.02 12.50 -1.90
C LEU A 166 4.04 12.58 -0.76
N ASN A 167 3.76 13.40 0.26
CA ASN A 167 4.61 13.49 1.45
C ASN A 167 4.62 12.19 2.28
N ARG A 168 3.69 11.27 1.99
CA ARG A 168 3.61 9.95 2.62
C ARG A 168 4.40 8.88 1.87
N PHE A 169 4.97 9.24 0.71
CA PHE A 169 5.68 8.29 -0.13
C PHE A 169 7.18 8.36 0.07
N LEU A 170 7.79 7.20 0.19
CA LEU A 170 9.20 7.04 -0.07
C LEU A 170 9.39 6.96 -1.59
N ILE A 171 9.97 8.01 -2.17
CA ILE A 171 10.15 8.14 -3.61
C ILE A 171 11.56 7.71 -3.99
N VAL A 172 11.67 6.74 -4.88
CA VAL A 172 12.93 6.23 -5.41
C VAL A 172 12.95 6.40 -6.93
N GLU A 173 13.87 7.20 -7.42
CA GLU A 173 14.09 7.39 -8.86
C GLU A 173 15.36 6.69 -9.32
N SER A 174 15.23 5.83 -10.33
CA SER A 174 16.38 5.25 -11.02
C SER A 174 16.80 6.15 -12.18
N LYS A 175 18.01 6.68 -12.12
CA LYS A 175 18.64 7.45 -13.19
C LYS A 175 19.52 6.60 -14.10
N GLU A 176 19.73 5.33 -13.77
CA GLU A 176 20.55 4.40 -14.52
C GLU A 176 20.06 4.26 -15.97
N PRO A 177 20.98 4.12 -16.93
CA PRO A 177 20.61 3.81 -18.30
C PRO A 177 19.96 2.43 -18.38
N ARG A 178 19.13 2.22 -19.40
CA ARG A 178 18.52 0.91 -19.64
C ARG A 178 19.63 -0.12 -19.85
N ARG A 179 19.68 -1.13 -18.98
CA ARG A 179 20.57 -2.27 -19.18
C ARG A 179 20.00 -3.19 -20.24
N VAL A 180 20.87 -3.76 -21.09
CA VAL A 180 20.46 -4.80 -22.01
C VAL A 180 19.87 -5.96 -21.20
N ALA A 181 18.63 -6.34 -21.52
CA ALA A 181 17.99 -7.45 -20.84
C ALA A 181 18.79 -8.72 -21.10
N GLN A 182 19.40 -9.26 -20.06
CA GLN A 182 19.91 -10.62 -20.12
C GLN A 182 18.69 -11.55 -19.98
N LEU A 183 18.48 -12.44 -20.93
CA LEU A 183 17.50 -13.51 -20.84
C LEU A 183 17.92 -14.44 -19.68
N LYS A 184 17.48 -14.11 -18.48
CA LYS A 184 17.64 -14.98 -17.33
C LYS A 184 16.44 -15.90 -17.30
N LYS A 185 16.70 -17.21 -17.06
CA LYS A 185 15.61 -18.14 -16.74
C LYS A 185 14.79 -17.57 -15.56
N PHE A 186 13.47 -17.71 -15.63
CA PHE A 186 12.60 -17.44 -14.49
C PHE A 186 13.17 -18.21 -13.27
N ARG A 187 13.27 -17.53 -12.16
CA ARG A 187 13.67 -18.13 -10.89
C ARG A 187 12.56 -17.88 -9.89
N ASP A 188 12.21 -18.94 -9.18
CA ASP A 188 11.32 -18.82 -8.04
C ASP A 188 11.87 -17.82 -7.02
N ALA A 189 10.99 -17.32 -6.18
CA ALA A 189 11.39 -16.45 -5.09
C ALA A 189 12.42 -17.18 -4.19
N PRO A 190 13.48 -16.49 -3.74
CA PRO A 190 14.49 -17.12 -2.87
C PRO A 190 13.85 -17.68 -1.60
N LEU A 191 14.04 -18.97 -1.34
CA LEU A 191 13.48 -19.67 -0.18
C LEU A 191 13.80 -18.96 1.14
N ARG A 192 14.97 -18.32 1.24
CA ARG A 192 15.33 -17.54 2.43
C ARG A 192 14.31 -16.41 2.71
N ILE A 193 13.81 -15.75 1.66
CA ILE A 193 12.81 -14.67 1.79
C ILE A 193 11.44 -15.26 2.12
N VAL A 194 11.07 -16.35 1.47
CA VAL A 194 9.82 -17.10 1.76
C VAL A 194 9.80 -17.55 3.22
N ASN A 195 10.88 -18.18 3.68
CA ASN A 195 11.01 -18.63 5.07
C ASN A 195 10.95 -17.45 6.07
N TRP A 196 11.53 -16.31 5.71
CA TRP A 196 11.45 -15.11 6.54
C TRP A 196 10.01 -14.59 6.64
N VAL A 197 9.26 -14.55 5.53
CA VAL A 197 7.84 -14.17 5.55
C VAL A 197 7.03 -15.10 6.44
N ASN A 198 7.22 -16.41 6.30
CA ASN A 198 6.54 -17.42 7.12
C ASN A 198 6.91 -17.28 8.61
N TYR A 199 8.16 -17.00 8.91
CA TYR A 199 8.62 -16.77 10.28
C TYR A 199 7.97 -15.54 10.91
N VAL A 200 7.93 -14.42 10.18
CA VAL A 200 7.35 -13.15 10.66
C VAL A 200 5.83 -13.29 10.83
N ARG A 201 5.15 -13.98 9.92
CA ARG A 201 3.68 -14.14 9.93
C ARG A 201 3.20 -15.44 10.59
N ARG A 202 4.09 -16.19 11.25
CA ARG A 202 3.67 -17.37 12.01
C ARG A 202 2.51 -17.01 12.94
N PRO A 203 1.57 -17.97 13.20
CA PRO A 203 0.51 -17.76 14.19
C PRO A 203 1.14 -17.42 15.54
N ILE A 204 0.85 -16.22 15.99
CA ILE A 204 1.27 -15.73 17.29
C ILE A 204 -0.01 -15.61 18.07
N ASN A 205 -0.16 -16.39 19.15
CA ASN A 205 -1.35 -16.40 19.98
C ASN A 205 -1.56 -15.08 20.72
N ASP A 206 -0.52 -14.24 20.78
CA ASP A 206 -0.57 -12.90 21.35
C ASP A 206 -0.01 -11.88 20.36
N PHE A 207 -0.58 -10.68 20.36
CA PHE A 207 -0.02 -9.54 19.64
C PHE A 207 1.34 -9.20 20.26
N TYR A 208 2.44 -9.62 19.64
CA TYR A 208 3.76 -9.17 20.07
C TYR A 208 3.94 -7.71 19.66
N GLU A 209 3.83 -6.86 20.67
CA GLU A 209 4.42 -5.54 20.60
C GLU A 209 5.93 -5.71 20.74
N VAL A 210 6.61 -5.87 19.64
CA VAL A 210 8.07 -5.73 19.67
C VAL A 210 8.34 -4.24 19.78
N ALA A 211 8.53 -3.75 20.98
CA ALA A 211 9.19 -2.48 21.20
C ALA A 211 10.62 -2.65 20.71
N ILE A 212 10.90 -2.11 19.52
CA ILE A 212 12.28 -1.93 19.09
C ILE A 212 12.80 -0.75 19.91
N ASP A 213 13.56 -1.05 20.92
CA ASP A 213 14.29 -0.02 21.67
C ASP A 213 15.33 0.55 20.71
N ASN A 214 15.28 1.86 20.48
CA ASN A 214 16.24 2.55 19.61
C ASN A 214 17.68 2.53 20.15
N ALA A 215 17.89 1.94 21.33
CA ALA A 215 19.21 1.82 21.92
C ALA A 215 20.13 0.78 21.25
N ASP A 216 19.56 -0.14 20.44
CA ASP A 216 20.32 -1.24 19.83
C ASP A 216 20.63 -1.03 18.34
N ILE A 217 20.35 0.14 17.78
CA ILE A 217 20.82 0.50 16.44
C ILE A 217 22.11 1.33 16.59
N ASP A 218 23.15 0.74 17.08
CA ASP A 218 24.51 1.19 16.80
C ASP A 218 24.78 0.89 15.31
N LEU A 219 24.60 1.92 14.51
CA LEU A 219 25.12 1.96 13.15
C LEU A 219 26.65 2.11 13.26
N GLU A 220 27.32 1.02 13.62
CA GLU A 220 28.76 0.95 13.39
C GLU A 220 29.00 0.93 11.89
N GLN A 221 29.65 1.97 11.47
CA GLN A 221 30.34 2.46 10.29
C GLN A 221 30.56 1.48 9.12
#